data_bb23f50e519dd4ca15e2cf7ddb635e28
#
_entry.id   bb23f50e519dd4ca15e2cf7ddb635e28
#
_cell.length_a   1.000
_cell.length_b   1.000
_cell.length_c   1.000
_cell.angle_alpha   90.00
_cell.angle_beta   90.00
_cell.angle_gamma   90.00
#
_symmetry.space_group_name_H-M   'P 1'
#
loop_
_entity.id
_entity.type
_entity.pdbx_description
1 polymer ?
#
loop_
_entity_poly.entity_id
_entity_poly.type
_entity_poly.pdbx_seq_one_letter_code
_entity_poly.pdbx_strand_id
1 'polypeptide(L)'
;MFHNPKAIMPKLAHALCAAALLALSGCAADFDDLMGEPHIANMPPVAGGEPVLASATTVSSYGDPGLPPGLHGPRAVAETDGPYLLDTGDRLRIFVYGQPNLSRSYTLDHDGRITVPLIGQVNARGMTTAGLEGAIKSRLGTQFVRDPQVTVDILQNRPFFILGEVKNAGQYPYVSGMTIETAVAIAGGYSERASTKRFRLQRRINGFVEVIEAPGDYIVQAGDTVTVFERWF
;
A
#
# COMPACT_ATOMS: atom_id res chain seq x y z
N MET A 1 47.67 -40.85 -20.57
CA MET A 1 47.39 -42.20 -20.03
C MET A 1 46.19 -42.11 -19.11
N PHE A 2 45.15 -42.86 -19.46
CA PHE A 2 43.96 -43.25 -18.67
C PHE A 2 42.92 -42.16 -18.42
N HIS A 3 41.69 -42.31 -18.62
CA HIS A 3 40.76 -43.27 -19.29
C HIS A 3 39.38 -42.64 -19.07
N ASN A 4 38.65 -42.47 -20.15
CA ASN A 4 37.24 -42.13 -20.14
C ASN A 4 36.44 -43.46 -19.99
N PRO A 5 35.37 -43.51 -19.27
CA PRO A 5 34.27 -44.36 -19.75
C PRO A 5 32.97 -43.59 -19.94
N LYS A 6 32.50 -43.83 -21.12
CA LYS A 6 31.19 -43.62 -21.73
C LYS A 6 30.04 -44.26 -20.92
N ALA A 7 28.92 -43.59 -21.07
CA ALA A 7 27.59 -44.16 -21.34
C ALA A 7 26.97 -45.13 -20.32
N ILE A 8 25.74 -44.88 -20.00
CA ILE A 8 24.60 -45.79 -20.31
C ILE A 8 23.28 -45.01 -19.99
N MET A 9 22.53 -44.70 -21.06
CA MET A 9 21.08 -44.48 -20.98
C MET A 9 20.40 -45.85 -20.78
N PRO A 10 19.25 -45.92 -20.15
CA PRO A 10 18.18 -46.75 -20.62
C PRO A 10 16.99 -45.94 -21.10
N LYS A 11 16.71 -46.12 -22.39
CA LYS A 11 15.38 -46.04 -22.98
C LYS A 11 14.58 -47.18 -22.41
N LEU A 12 13.38 -46.97 -21.95
CA LEU A 12 12.15 -47.74 -22.05
C LEU A 12 11.18 -47.32 -20.94
N ALA A 13 10.08 -46.70 -21.32
CA ALA A 13 8.73 -47.17 -21.01
C ALA A 13 7.73 -46.18 -21.60
N HIS A 14 7.48 -46.36 -22.90
CA HIS A 14 6.17 -46.06 -23.47
C HIS A 14 5.33 -47.29 -23.26
N ALA A 15 4.26 -47.18 -22.51
CA ALA A 15 3.05 -47.99 -22.74
C ALA A 15 1.96 -47.64 -21.70
N LEU A 16 0.79 -47.40 -22.22
CA LEU A 16 -0.53 -47.67 -21.63
C LEU A 16 -1.02 -46.77 -20.49
N CYS A 17 -1.87 -45.80 -20.85
CA CYS A 17 -3.25 -45.73 -20.36
C CYS A 17 -4.10 -44.85 -21.30
N ALA A 18 -4.58 -45.52 -22.36
CA ALA A 18 -5.79 -45.10 -23.06
C ALA A 18 -6.98 -45.74 -22.30
N ALA A 19 -8.10 -45.03 -22.34
CA ALA A 19 -9.45 -45.47 -21.94
C ALA A 19 -9.86 -45.27 -20.48
N ALA A 20 -10.48 -44.09 -20.19
CA ALA A 20 -11.73 -44.01 -19.42
C ALA A 20 -12.48 -42.74 -19.83
N LEU A 21 -13.09 -42.79 -21.01
CA LEU A 21 -14.27 -41.99 -21.36
C LEU A 21 -15.46 -42.70 -20.71
N LEU A 22 -16.00 -42.14 -19.65
CA LEU A 22 -17.35 -42.49 -19.18
C LEU A 22 -18.08 -41.18 -18.82
N ALA A 23 -19.08 -40.95 -19.63
CA ALA A 23 -20.23 -40.12 -19.51
C ALA A 23 -20.66 -39.76 -18.08
N LEU A 24 -20.75 -38.46 -17.80
CA LEU A 24 -21.73 -37.88 -16.90
C LEU A 24 -22.40 -36.74 -17.65
N SER A 25 -23.44 -37.14 -18.39
CA SER A 25 -24.52 -36.26 -18.78
C SER A 25 -25.38 -35.99 -17.56
N GLY A 26 -25.73 -34.72 -17.37
CA GLY A 26 -26.88 -34.35 -16.55
C GLY A 26 -26.60 -33.37 -15.44
N CYS A 27 -26.89 -32.16 -15.72
CA CYS A 27 -27.69 -31.13 -15.06
C CYS A 27 -27.18 -29.76 -15.51
N ALA A 28 -27.66 -29.33 -16.65
CA ALA A 28 -27.80 -27.90 -16.91
C ALA A 28 -28.96 -27.43 -16.02
N ALA A 29 -28.66 -26.88 -14.88
CA ALA A 29 -29.59 -26.08 -14.12
C ALA A 29 -29.57 -24.69 -14.71
N ASP A 30 -30.70 -24.28 -15.24
CA ASP A 30 -30.97 -22.94 -15.73
C ASP A 30 -30.64 -21.91 -14.67
N PHE A 31 -29.61 -21.12 -14.93
CA PHE A 31 -29.13 -20.04 -14.04
C PHE A 31 -29.76 -18.69 -14.46
N ASP A 32 -30.81 -18.71 -15.30
CA ASP A 32 -31.45 -17.51 -15.81
C ASP A 32 -32.58 -16.95 -14.94
N ASP A 33 -32.88 -17.57 -13.78
CA ASP A 33 -34.04 -17.15 -12.95
C ASP A 33 -33.68 -16.41 -11.67
N LEU A 34 -32.46 -15.86 -11.55
CA LEU A 34 -32.02 -15.11 -10.36
C LEU A 34 -31.62 -13.66 -10.62
N MET A 35 -31.78 -13.17 -11.85
CA MET A 35 -31.66 -11.74 -12.17
C MET A 35 -33.06 -11.16 -12.31
N GLY A 36 -33.76 -10.99 -11.20
CA GLY A 36 -34.91 -10.14 -11.12
C GLY A 36 -34.54 -8.71 -11.53
N GLU A 37 -35.04 -8.28 -12.67
CA GLU A 37 -34.92 -6.89 -13.11
C GLU A 37 -35.50 -5.96 -12.04
N PRO A 38 -34.78 -4.88 -11.64
CA PRO A 38 -35.39 -3.87 -10.79
C PRO A 38 -36.48 -3.15 -11.59
N HIS A 39 -37.73 -3.37 -11.22
CA HIS A 39 -38.86 -2.59 -11.67
C HIS A 39 -38.66 -1.11 -11.34
N ILE A 40 -38.11 -0.35 -12.29
CA ILE A 40 -38.20 1.10 -12.29
C ILE A 40 -39.53 1.48 -12.99
N ALA A 41 -40.62 1.23 -12.27
CA ALA A 41 -41.92 1.74 -12.67
C ALA A 41 -42.33 2.83 -11.70
N ASN A 42 -42.56 4.03 -12.22
CA ASN A 42 -43.18 5.19 -11.59
C ASN A 42 -42.29 6.06 -10.66
N MET A 43 -41.31 6.78 -11.24
CA MET A 43 -41.01 8.11 -10.75
C MET A 43 -41.78 9.16 -11.56
N PRO A 44 -42.49 10.06 -10.90
CA PRO A 44 -43.11 11.21 -11.63
C PRO A 44 -41.99 12.13 -12.13
N PRO A 45 -42.23 12.85 -13.26
CA PRO A 45 -41.23 13.74 -13.83
C PRO A 45 -40.95 14.88 -12.84
N VAL A 46 -39.67 14.98 -12.41
CA VAL A 46 -39.20 16.13 -11.63
C VAL A 46 -39.15 17.31 -12.60
N ALA A 47 -40.04 18.27 -12.35
CA ALA A 47 -40.07 19.55 -13.03
C ALA A 47 -38.72 20.25 -12.97
N GLY A 48 -38.33 20.87 -14.08
CA GLY A 48 -37.08 21.52 -14.32
C GLY A 48 -36.64 22.46 -13.19
N GLY A 49 -35.53 22.10 -12.58
CA GLY A 49 -34.74 22.99 -11.74
C GLY A 49 -33.45 23.30 -12.50
N GLU A 50 -33.27 24.59 -12.79
CA GLU A 50 -32.05 25.15 -13.39
C GLU A 50 -30.79 24.74 -12.59
N PRO A 51 -29.63 24.57 -13.23
CA PRO A 51 -28.39 24.31 -12.51
C PRO A 51 -28.01 25.54 -11.71
N VAL A 52 -28.30 25.52 -10.43
CA VAL A 52 -27.72 26.50 -9.49
C VAL A 52 -26.22 26.21 -9.42
N LEU A 53 -25.45 27.08 -10.08
CA LEU A 53 -24.03 27.24 -9.83
C LEU A 53 -23.84 27.45 -8.32
N ALA A 54 -23.35 26.43 -7.66
CA ALA A 54 -22.94 26.53 -6.25
C ALA A 54 -21.80 27.52 -6.17
N SER A 55 -22.12 28.78 -5.87
CA SER A 55 -21.16 29.77 -5.47
C SER A 55 -20.37 29.22 -4.28
N ALA A 56 -19.06 29.16 -4.42
CA ALA A 56 -18.15 28.87 -3.35
C ALA A 56 -18.41 29.88 -2.22
N THR A 57 -19.14 29.43 -1.21
CA THR A 57 -19.33 30.21 0.02
C THR A 57 -17.98 30.20 0.73
N THR A 58 -17.26 31.32 0.61
CA THR A 58 -16.18 31.68 1.53
C THR A 58 -16.77 31.61 2.93
N VAL A 59 -16.35 30.61 3.71
CA VAL A 59 -16.68 30.53 5.13
C VAL A 59 -15.93 31.66 5.80
N SER A 60 -16.59 32.82 5.89
CA SER A 60 -16.18 33.92 6.77
C SER A 60 -16.16 33.35 8.18
N SER A 61 -15.01 33.40 8.84
CA SER A 61 -14.85 33.09 10.24
C SER A 61 -15.60 34.13 11.07
N TYR A 62 -16.90 33.94 11.24
CA TYR A 62 -17.66 34.69 12.23
C TYR A 62 -17.35 34.05 13.58
N GLY A 63 -16.52 34.74 14.36
CA GLY A 63 -16.31 34.39 15.75
C GLY A 63 -17.64 34.56 16.49
N ASP A 64 -18.24 33.46 16.90
CA ASP A 64 -19.40 33.46 17.79
C ASP A 64 -18.94 33.83 19.21
N PRO A 65 -19.32 34.95 19.79
CA PRO A 65 -18.85 35.41 21.10
C PRO A 65 -19.55 34.70 22.28
N GLY A 66 -20.23 33.56 22.06
CA GLY A 66 -21.11 32.94 23.06
C GLY A 66 -20.76 31.52 23.51
N LEU A 67 -19.68 30.90 23.00
CA LEU A 67 -19.34 29.55 23.46
C LEU A 67 -18.43 29.59 24.69
N PRO A 68 -18.74 28.80 25.74
CA PRO A 68 -17.89 28.69 26.91
C PRO A 68 -16.53 28.09 26.51
N PRO A 69 -15.39 28.54 27.12
CA PRO A 69 -14.07 27.99 26.82
C PRO A 69 -14.00 26.54 27.28
N GLY A 70 -14.08 25.60 26.35
CA GLY A 70 -14.01 24.15 26.68
C GLY A 70 -14.52 23.21 25.60
N LEU A 71 -15.29 23.65 24.63
CA LEU A 71 -15.65 22.87 23.46
C LEU A 71 -14.60 23.12 22.37
N HIS A 72 -13.50 22.41 22.48
CA HIS A 72 -12.60 22.27 21.33
C HIS A 72 -13.41 21.52 20.27
N GLY A 73 -13.82 22.23 19.21
CA GLY A 73 -14.30 21.61 17.99
C GLY A 73 -13.31 20.52 17.55
N PRO A 74 -13.71 19.61 16.66
CA PRO A 74 -12.83 18.54 16.21
C PRO A 74 -11.49 19.19 15.81
N ARG A 75 -10.46 18.89 16.60
CA ARG A 75 -9.10 19.30 16.31
C ARG A 75 -8.80 18.70 14.94
N ALA A 76 -8.81 19.53 13.91
CA ALA A 76 -8.37 19.12 12.60
C ALA A 76 -6.95 18.59 12.81
N VAL A 77 -6.82 17.28 12.86
CA VAL A 77 -5.51 16.64 12.76
C VAL A 77 -5.02 17.13 11.43
N ALA A 78 -3.99 17.98 11.45
CA ALA A 78 -3.39 18.45 10.23
C ALA A 78 -2.97 17.18 9.50
N GLU A 79 -3.67 16.85 8.40
CA GLU A 79 -3.22 15.84 7.48
C GLU A 79 -1.89 16.32 6.91
N THR A 80 -0.82 16.04 7.66
CA THR A 80 0.56 16.29 7.23
C THR A 80 1.02 15.14 6.34
N ASP A 81 0.08 14.49 5.67
CA ASP A 81 0.41 13.46 4.70
C ASP A 81 0.67 14.13 3.34
N GLY A 82 1.88 14.62 3.18
CA GLY A 82 2.44 14.83 1.86
C GLY A 82 2.44 13.50 1.09
N PRO A 83 2.71 13.52 -0.22
CA PRO A 83 2.76 12.30 -1.02
C PRO A 83 3.77 11.33 -0.43
N TYR A 84 3.42 10.03 -0.43
CA TYR A 84 4.31 8.99 0.08
C TYR A 84 5.65 9.01 -0.67
N LEU A 85 6.73 9.03 0.08
CA LEU A 85 8.09 8.99 -0.44
C LEU A 85 8.68 7.58 -0.28
N LEU A 86 9.12 7.04 -1.39
CA LEU A 86 9.76 5.73 -1.47
C LEU A 86 11.05 5.71 -0.67
N ASP A 87 11.29 4.60 0.04
CA ASP A 87 12.54 4.38 0.76
C ASP A 87 12.91 2.89 0.77
N THR A 88 14.08 2.59 1.30
CA THR A 88 14.65 1.24 1.41
C THR A 88 13.67 0.25 2.03
N GLY A 89 13.51 -0.90 1.39
CA GLY A 89 12.62 -1.97 1.84
C GLY A 89 11.21 -1.92 1.24
N ASP A 90 10.83 -0.82 0.58
CA ASP A 90 9.55 -0.77 -0.14
C ASP A 90 9.58 -1.74 -1.33
N ARG A 91 8.44 -2.40 -1.57
CA ARG A 91 8.26 -3.29 -2.71
C ARG A 91 7.33 -2.65 -3.72
N LEU A 92 7.79 -2.54 -4.95
CA LEU A 92 7.09 -1.91 -6.05
C LEU A 92 6.76 -2.93 -7.14
N ARG A 93 5.69 -2.71 -7.84
CA ARG A 93 5.41 -3.33 -9.13
C ARG A 93 5.59 -2.28 -10.21
N ILE A 94 6.47 -2.56 -11.15
CA ILE A 94 6.64 -1.73 -12.33
C ILE A 94 6.01 -2.48 -13.50
N PHE A 95 5.13 -1.80 -14.19
CA PHE A 95 4.50 -2.30 -15.41
C PHE A 95 4.89 -1.41 -16.58
N VAL A 96 5.41 -2.01 -17.64
CA VAL A 96 5.77 -1.33 -18.89
C VAL A 96 4.93 -1.95 -20.00
N TYR A 97 4.04 -1.16 -20.56
CA TYR A 97 3.12 -1.63 -21.60
C TYR A 97 3.89 -2.20 -22.80
N GLY A 98 3.48 -3.37 -23.28
CA GLY A 98 4.14 -4.05 -24.39
C GLY A 98 5.50 -4.67 -24.08
N GLN A 99 5.99 -4.61 -22.80
CA GLN A 99 7.30 -5.11 -22.40
C GLN A 99 7.20 -6.03 -21.18
N PRO A 100 6.78 -7.30 -21.35
CA PRO A 100 6.59 -8.22 -20.23
C PRO A 100 7.89 -8.52 -19.47
N ASN A 101 9.04 -8.47 -20.13
CA ASN A 101 10.34 -8.71 -19.49
C ASN A 101 10.75 -7.61 -18.52
N LEU A 102 10.20 -6.41 -18.64
CA LEU A 102 10.44 -5.27 -17.74
C LEU A 102 9.35 -5.18 -16.66
N SER A 103 8.21 -5.81 -16.88
CA SER A 103 7.04 -5.76 -16.00
C SER A 103 7.17 -6.81 -14.89
N ARG A 104 7.68 -6.40 -13.72
CA ARG A 104 7.88 -7.27 -12.57
C ARG A 104 7.86 -6.49 -11.26
N SER A 105 7.98 -7.21 -10.14
CA SER A 105 8.16 -6.58 -8.82
C SER A 105 9.64 -6.31 -8.55
N TYR A 106 9.88 -5.17 -7.90
CA TYR A 106 11.19 -4.69 -7.49
C TYR A 106 11.15 -4.33 -6.01
N THR A 107 12.24 -4.56 -5.30
CA THR A 107 12.42 -4.09 -3.92
C THR A 107 13.51 -3.03 -3.94
N LEU A 108 13.31 -1.92 -3.23
CA LEU A 108 14.35 -0.92 -3.05
C LEU A 108 15.48 -1.52 -2.22
N ASP A 109 16.69 -1.41 -2.75
CA ASP A 109 17.91 -1.89 -2.09
C ASP A 109 18.33 -0.96 -0.93
N HIS A 110 19.44 -1.30 -0.28
CA HIS A 110 19.97 -0.52 0.84
C HIS A 110 20.28 0.94 0.47
N ASP A 111 20.67 1.19 -0.78
CA ASP A 111 20.95 2.54 -1.28
C ASP A 111 19.68 3.28 -1.74
N GLY A 112 18.51 2.64 -1.64
CA GLY A 112 17.23 3.19 -2.11
C GLY A 112 17.12 3.20 -3.64
N ARG A 113 17.75 2.21 -4.29
CA ARG A 113 17.75 2.05 -5.75
C ARG A 113 17.00 0.78 -6.14
N ILE A 114 16.55 0.75 -7.38
CA ILE A 114 16.05 -0.45 -8.05
C ILE A 114 16.90 -0.75 -9.29
N THR A 115 17.09 -2.02 -9.60
CA THR A 115 17.80 -2.42 -10.82
C THR A 115 16.81 -2.89 -11.87
N VAL A 116 16.60 -2.07 -12.89
CA VAL A 116 15.67 -2.34 -13.99
C VAL A 116 16.48 -2.82 -15.19
N PRO A 117 16.11 -3.95 -15.85
CA PRO A 117 16.77 -4.40 -17.05
C PRO A 117 16.84 -3.30 -18.11
N LEU A 118 17.87 -3.31 -18.93
CA LEU A 118 18.21 -2.34 -19.97
C LEU A 118 18.73 -0.99 -19.46
N ILE A 119 18.11 -0.41 -18.43
CA ILE A 119 18.46 0.94 -17.93
C ILE A 119 19.31 0.93 -16.66
N GLY A 120 19.55 -0.27 -16.08
CA GLY A 120 20.40 -0.42 -14.91
C GLY A 120 19.78 0.13 -13.62
N GLN A 121 20.61 0.70 -12.77
CA GLN A 121 20.18 1.24 -11.48
C GLN A 121 19.46 2.57 -11.62
N VAL A 122 18.30 2.67 -10.97
CA VAL A 122 17.49 3.89 -10.89
C VAL A 122 17.32 4.25 -9.41
N ASN A 123 17.65 5.48 -9.04
CA ASN A 123 17.42 5.97 -7.69
C ASN A 123 15.92 6.18 -7.49
N ALA A 124 15.35 5.63 -6.42
CA ALA A 124 13.95 5.73 -6.07
C ALA A 124 13.74 6.37 -4.68
N ARG A 125 14.78 6.39 -3.83
CA ARG A 125 14.67 6.99 -2.49
C ARG A 125 14.27 8.45 -2.55
N GLY A 126 13.26 8.82 -1.76
CA GLY A 126 12.75 10.18 -1.68
C GLY A 126 11.93 10.62 -2.89
N MET A 127 11.67 9.73 -3.83
CA MET A 127 10.76 10.00 -4.95
C MET A 127 9.36 9.52 -4.64
N THR A 128 8.37 10.14 -5.27
CA THR A 128 7.02 9.59 -5.37
C THR A 128 6.96 8.51 -6.45
N THR A 129 5.90 7.70 -6.48
CA THR A 129 5.68 6.74 -7.58
C THR A 129 5.67 7.43 -8.94
N ALA A 130 4.97 8.56 -9.07
CA ALA A 130 4.92 9.36 -10.29
C ALA A 130 6.33 9.89 -10.70
N GLY A 131 7.13 10.31 -9.73
CA GLY A 131 8.52 10.73 -9.99
C GLY A 131 9.37 9.60 -10.53
N LEU A 132 9.23 8.39 -9.96
CA LEU A 132 9.93 7.20 -10.42
C LEU A 132 9.46 6.74 -11.81
N GLU A 133 8.15 6.80 -12.09
CA GLU A 133 7.60 6.55 -13.44
C GLU A 133 8.25 7.45 -14.50
N GLY A 134 8.30 8.75 -14.22
CA GLY A 134 8.95 9.73 -15.10
C GLY A 134 10.43 9.44 -15.33
N ALA A 135 11.16 9.06 -14.28
CA ALA A 135 12.58 8.71 -14.38
C ALA A 135 12.81 7.45 -15.21
N ILE A 136 11.99 6.41 -15.03
CA ILE A 136 12.06 5.18 -15.82
C ILE A 136 11.66 5.44 -17.27
N LYS A 137 10.53 6.15 -17.48
CA LYS A 137 10.04 6.53 -18.81
C LYS A 137 11.11 7.27 -19.61
N SER A 138 11.76 8.25 -19.00
CA SER A 138 12.83 9.03 -19.65
C SER A 138 13.99 8.13 -20.07
N ARG A 139 14.49 7.25 -19.17
CA ARG A 139 15.65 6.38 -19.48
C ARG A 139 15.33 5.31 -20.52
N LEU A 140 14.14 4.70 -20.45
CA LEU A 140 13.71 3.71 -21.44
C LEU A 140 13.50 4.35 -22.81
N GLY A 141 12.92 5.56 -22.85
CA GLY A 141 12.62 6.29 -24.08
C GLY A 141 13.85 6.74 -24.86
N THR A 142 14.98 6.90 -24.18
CA THR A 142 16.21 7.41 -24.82
C THR A 142 16.79 6.42 -25.84
N GLN A 143 16.78 5.11 -25.55
CA GLN A 143 17.52 4.12 -26.35
C GLN A 143 16.80 2.78 -26.58
N PHE A 144 15.79 2.44 -25.77
CA PHE A 144 15.30 1.06 -25.71
C PHE A 144 13.84 0.89 -26.18
N VAL A 145 12.95 1.82 -25.84
CA VAL A 145 11.51 1.69 -26.12
C VAL A 145 10.97 3.02 -26.65
N ARG A 146 10.27 2.99 -27.79
CA ARG A 146 9.59 4.18 -28.29
C ARG A 146 8.33 4.46 -27.46
N ASP A 147 8.20 5.68 -26.94
CA ASP A 147 7.07 6.15 -26.13
C ASP A 147 6.63 5.15 -25.05
N PRO A 148 7.52 4.80 -24.09
CA PRO A 148 7.20 3.80 -23.07
C PRO A 148 6.09 4.30 -22.15
N GLN A 149 5.07 3.48 -21.95
CA GLN A 149 4.04 3.71 -20.93
C GLN A 149 4.44 2.90 -19.70
N VAL A 150 4.77 3.61 -18.62
CA VAL A 150 5.28 3.03 -17.38
C VAL A 150 4.32 3.37 -16.24
N THR A 151 3.94 2.37 -15.46
CA THR A 151 3.16 2.52 -14.23
C THR A 151 3.92 1.92 -13.07
N VAL A 152 3.94 2.60 -11.94
CA VAL A 152 4.59 2.14 -10.70
C VAL A 152 3.56 2.08 -9.57
N ASP A 153 3.27 0.86 -9.13
CA ASP A 153 2.39 0.58 -8.00
C ASP A 153 3.21 0.17 -6.77
N ILE A 154 2.78 0.59 -5.58
CA ILE A 154 3.33 0.09 -4.33
C ILE A 154 2.64 -1.23 -4.00
N LEU A 155 3.39 -2.33 -3.97
CA LEU A 155 2.89 -3.63 -3.52
C LEU A 155 2.90 -3.76 -2.01
N GLN A 156 3.93 -3.23 -1.39
CA GLN A 156 4.10 -3.30 0.06
C GLN A 156 5.02 -2.16 0.51
N ASN A 157 4.54 -1.39 1.46
CA ASN A 157 5.35 -0.40 2.16
C ASN A 157 6.30 -1.10 3.13
N ARG A 158 7.41 -0.44 3.47
CA ARG A 158 8.26 -0.91 4.57
C ARG A 158 7.47 -0.99 5.86
N PRO A 159 7.75 -1.97 6.72
CA PRO A 159 7.02 -2.17 7.96
C PRO A 159 7.30 -1.06 8.97
N PHE A 160 6.43 -0.94 9.97
CA PHE A 160 6.68 -0.18 11.19
C PHE A 160 6.95 -1.12 12.37
N PHE A 161 7.44 -0.56 13.48
CA PHE A 161 7.80 -1.32 14.66
C PHE A 161 7.07 -0.81 15.89
N ILE A 162 6.66 -1.71 16.77
CA ILE A 162 6.08 -1.37 18.08
C ILE A 162 6.89 -2.02 19.17
N LEU A 163 7.22 -1.23 20.19
CA LEU A 163 7.99 -1.62 21.36
C LEU A 163 7.29 -1.18 22.66
N GLY A 164 7.69 -1.76 23.79
CA GLY A 164 7.22 -1.38 25.13
C GLY A 164 5.94 -2.11 25.54
N GLU A 165 5.06 -1.41 26.25
CA GLU A 165 3.90 -1.99 26.94
C GLU A 165 2.70 -2.23 26.01
N VAL A 166 2.89 -3.17 25.07
CA VAL A 166 1.86 -3.75 24.22
C VAL A 166 1.85 -5.26 24.38
N LYS A 167 0.75 -5.91 24.01
CA LYS A 167 0.66 -7.39 24.14
C LYS A 167 1.67 -8.11 23.25
N ASN A 168 1.85 -7.65 22.03
CA ASN A 168 2.78 -8.26 21.08
C ASN A 168 3.67 -7.17 20.48
N ALA A 169 4.83 -6.93 21.09
CA ALA A 169 5.84 -6.06 20.50
C ALA A 169 6.47 -6.73 19.28
N GLY A 170 6.75 -5.96 18.23
CA GLY A 170 7.32 -6.53 17.01
C GLY A 170 7.20 -5.63 15.80
N GLN A 171 7.37 -6.25 14.64
CA GLN A 171 7.31 -5.63 13.33
C GLN A 171 5.94 -5.91 12.69
N TYR A 172 5.32 -4.88 12.10
CA TYR A 172 4.00 -4.98 11.51
C TYR A 172 3.93 -4.32 10.14
N PRO A 173 3.06 -4.81 9.25
CA PRO A 173 2.82 -4.16 7.96
C PRO A 173 2.18 -2.79 8.16
N TYR A 174 2.69 -1.80 7.43
CA TYR A 174 2.15 -0.44 7.46
C TYR A 174 0.87 -0.33 6.62
N VAL A 175 -0.08 0.43 7.13
CA VAL A 175 -1.32 0.82 6.42
C VAL A 175 -1.40 2.34 6.39
N SER A 176 -1.68 2.91 5.21
CA SER A 176 -1.77 4.37 5.05
C SER A 176 -2.85 4.98 5.96
N GLY A 177 -2.52 6.13 6.56
CA GLY A 177 -3.43 6.85 7.45
C GLY A 177 -3.61 6.24 8.84
N MET A 178 -2.81 5.22 9.22
CA MET A 178 -2.91 4.64 10.54
C MET A 178 -2.37 5.57 11.62
N THR A 179 -3.02 5.56 12.78
CA THR A 179 -2.59 6.27 13.98
C THR A 179 -1.81 5.35 14.93
N ILE A 180 -1.18 5.93 15.96
CA ILE A 180 -0.53 5.16 17.02
C ILE A 180 -1.52 4.21 17.71
N GLU A 181 -2.77 4.64 17.95
CA GLU A 181 -3.79 3.77 18.54
C GLU A 181 -4.13 2.59 17.65
N THR A 182 -4.27 2.84 16.34
CA THR A 182 -4.45 1.76 15.35
C THR A 182 -3.28 0.80 15.35
N ALA A 183 -2.04 1.31 15.41
CA ALA A 183 -0.83 0.52 15.49
C ALA A 183 -0.80 -0.38 16.73
N VAL A 184 -1.17 0.17 17.89
CA VAL A 184 -1.29 -0.59 19.14
C VAL A 184 -2.38 -1.65 19.04
N ALA A 185 -3.53 -1.34 18.43
CA ALA A 185 -4.61 -2.31 18.23
C ALA A 185 -4.14 -3.50 17.37
N ILE A 186 -3.36 -3.26 16.31
CA ILE A 186 -2.74 -4.31 15.47
C ILE A 186 -1.78 -5.18 16.28
N ALA A 187 -1.07 -4.58 17.25
CA ALA A 187 -0.18 -5.30 18.18
C ALA A 187 -0.92 -6.07 19.29
N GLY A 188 -2.25 -6.23 19.17
CA GLY A 188 -3.08 -6.96 20.13
C GLY A 188 -3.57 -6.11 21.30
N GLY A 189 -3.32 -4.79 21.26
CA GLY A 189 -3.74 -3.84 22.30
C GLY A 189 -2.67 -3.58 23.36
N TYR A 190 -3.03 -2.74 24.31
CA TYR A 190 -2.20 -2.37 25.43
C TYR A 190 -1.95 -3.53 26.39
N SER A 191 -0.78 -3.53 27.04
CA SER A 191 -0.55 -4.36 28.21
C SER A 191 -1.28 -3.79 29.45
N GLU A 192 -1.37 -4.54 30.54
CA GLU A 192 -2.00 -4.08 31.79
C GLU A 192 -1.28 -2.87 32.42
N ARG A 193 -0.01 -2.68 32.09
CA ARG A 193 0.85 -1.64 32.65
C ARG A 193 1.04 -0.45 31.70
N ALA A 194 0.40 -0.48 30.54
CA ALA A 194 0.57 0.53 29.51
C ALA A 194 0.04 1.91 29.89
N SER A 195 0.76 2.93 29.47
CA SER A 195 0.27 4.31 29.41
C SER A 195 -0.47 4.54 28.09
N THR A 196 -1.69 5.11 28.17
CA THR A 196 -2.50 5.42 26.99
C THR A 196 -2.47 6.90 26.59
N LYS A 197 -1.65 7.70 27.26
CA LYS A 197 -1.67 9.17 27.08
C LYS A 197 -0.55 9.71 26.22
N ARG A 198 0.61 9.10 26.28
CA ARG A 198 1.82 9.58 25.60
C ARG A 198 2.59 8.41 25.02
N PHE A 199 3.10 8.61 23.81
CA PHE A 199 3.89 7.65 23.08
C PHE A 199 5.16 8.31 22.59
N ARG A 200 6.21 7.54 22.41
CA ARG A 200 7.41 7.98 21.73
C ARG A 200 7.44 7.39 20.35
N LEU A 201 7.56 8.25 19.36
CA LEU A 201 7.70 7.88 17.96
C LEU A 201 9.10 8.25 17.50
N GLN A 202 9.80 7.30 16.92
CA GLN A 202 11.10 7.51 16.28
C GLN A 202 10.92 7.41 14.78
N ARG A 203 11.22 8.47 14.08
CA ARG A 203 11.09 8.58 12.61
C ARG A 203 12.44 8.90 12.01
N ARG A 204 12.78 8.23 10.92
CA ARG A 204 14.00 8.55 10.16
C ARG A 204 13.68 9.59 9.09
N ILE A 205 14.31 10.76 9.20
CA ILE A 205 14.18 11.85 8.24
C ILE A 205 15.58 12.22 7.74
N ASN A 206 15.81 12.12 6.44
CA ASN A 206 17.09 12.47 5.81
C ASN A 206 18.34 11.80 6.45
N GLY A 207 18.17 10.55 6.91
CA GLY A 207 19.24 9.78 7.57
C GLY A 207 19.41 10.03 9.06
N PHE A 208 18.72 11.01 9.65
CA PHE A 208 18.69 11.27 11.08
C PHE A 208 17.47 10.63 11.72
N VAL A 209 17.58 10.25 12.98
CA VAL A 209 16.46 9.75 13.78
C VAL A 209 15.89 10.91 14.58
N GLU A 210 14.68 11.29 14.29
CA GLU A 210 13.91 12.24 15.06
C GLU A 210 13.06 11.50 16.10
N VAL A 211 13.04 12.02 17.32
CA VAL A 211 12.25 11.48 18.43
C VAL A 211 11.13 12.45 18.75
N ILE A 212 9.89 11.99 18.59
CA ILE A 212 8.69 12.79 18.77
C ILE A 212 7.88 12.19 19.93
N GLU A 213 7.47 13.01 20.88
CA GLU A 213 6.42 12.61 21.83
C GLU A 213 5.07 12.99 21.24
N ALA A 214 4.21 11.99 21.08
CA ALA A 214 2.97 12.14 20.34
C ALA A 214 1.78 11.54 21.11
N PRO A 215 0.56 12.07 20.92
CA PRO A 215 -0.67 11.47 21.39
C PRO A 215 -1.06 10.25 20.54
N GLY A 216 -2.07 9.50 20.96
CA GLY A 216 -2.51 8.28 20.28
C GLY A 216 -3.10 8.48 18.88
N ASP A 217 -3.66 9.66 18.62
CA ASP A 217 -4.22 10.07 17.32
C ASP A 217 -3.16 10.53 16.30
N TYR A 218 -1.88 10.55 16.69
CA TYR A 218 -0.79 10.94 15.79
C TYR A 218 -0.59 9.90 14.68
N ILE A 219 -0.37 10.38 13.45
CA ILE A 219 -0.22 9.53 12.27
C ILE A 219 1.17 8.88 12.24
N VAL A 220 1.17 7.56 12.15
CA VAL A 220 2.37 6.73 11.98
C VAL A 220 2.72 6.66 10.50
N GLN A 221 4.00 6.70 10.17
CA GLN A 221 4.50 6.50 8.81
C GLN A 221 5.23 5.16 8.68
N ALA A 222 5.36 4.69 7.45
CA ALA A 222 6.15 3.49 7.17
C ALA A 222 7.61 3.68 7.64
N GLY A 223 8.13 2.67 8.35
CA GLY A 223 9.47 2.72 8.93
C GLY A 223 9.59 3.35 10.31
N ASP A 224 8.49 3.87 10.87
CA ASP A 224 8.48 4.41 12.23
C ASP A 224 8.65 3.33 13.29
N THR A 225 9.18 3.72 14.42
CA THR A 225 9.19 2.90 15.64
C THR A 225 8.38 3.60 16.72
N VAL A 226 7.29 2.96 17.13
CA VAL A 226 6.39 3.44 18.18
C VAL A 226 6.78 2.75 19.49
N THR A 227 7.00 3.52 20.55
CA THR A 227 7.26 2.99 21.90
C THR A 227 6.12 3.39 22.82
N VAL A 228 5.49 2.40 23.43
CA VAL A 228 4.44 2.57 24.43
C VAL A 228 5.08 2.52 25.82
N PHE A 229 4.90 3.59 26.59
CA PHE A 229 5.46 3.68 27.91
C PHE A 229 4.66 2.88 28.94
N GLU A 230 5.34 2.53 30.03
CA GLU A 230 4.71 2.05 31.24
C GLU A 230 3.97 3.19 31.94
N ARG A 231 2.84 2.88 32.56
CA ARG A 231 2.09 3.80 33.41
C ARG A 231 2.75 3.90 34.78
N TRP A 232 3.22 5.08 35.12
CA TRP A 232 3.64 5.39 36.49
C TRP A 232 2.39 5.72 37.31
N PHE A 233 2.32 5.15 38.51
CA PHE A 233 1.25 5.39 39.46
C PHE A 233 1.39 6.74 40.16
#